data_93cc745b11d7bf1031ebf2ea731bece3
#
_entry.id   93cc745b11d7bf1031ebf2ea731bece3
#
_cell.length_a   1.000
_cell.length_b   1.000
_cell.length_c   1.000
_cell.angle_alpha   90.00
_cell.angle_beta   90.00
_cell.angle_gamma   90.00
#
_symmetry.space_group_name_H-M   'P 1'
#
loop_
_entity.id
_entity.type
_entity.pdbx_description
1 polymer ?
#
loop_
_entity_poly.entity_id
_entity_poly.type
_entity_poly.pdbx_seq_one_letter_code
_entity_poly.pdbx_strand_id
1 'polypeptide(L)'
;MITKVMGFIVSSTPYRESSLIMQIFTKEYGLISVIGKGVKSLKSPLRALTLPYTYGYFYLYYKEGKMSTLKDVDLIDPLLNVHEDITSISYVNYLADLTSQVYKESMDSHLFSLFIETVLKINEGLNPAVLTNILEVKYLPMLGVGLSLDACIQCGSQKEIVTIDGDRGGLLCKNCYQNERIVPLEVLKLLRMFQYVDIKKIKKLDIKKEYQQEIDSFLNRYYERYTGIYIHSKEFIKKLKIS
;
A
#
# COMPACT_ATOMS: atom_id res chain seq x y z
N MET A 1 27.00 -12.90 -12.26
CA MET A 1 25.85 -13.74 -12.63
C MET A 1 24.64 -12.84 -12.78
N ILE A 2 23.74 -13.10 -13.74
CA ILE A 2 22.49 -12.36 -13.88
C ILE A 2 21.44 -13.04 -13.00
N THR A 3 20.75 -12.26 -12.18
CA THR A 3 19.67 -12.72 -11.30
C THR A 3 18.34 -12.19 -11.83
N LYS A 4 17.35 -13.05 -11.96
CA LYS A 4 15.97 -12.69 -12.33
C LYS A 4 15.17 -12.52 -11.04
N VAL A 5 14.51 -11.36 -10.88
CA VAL A 5 13.66 -11.06 -9.73
C VAL A 5 12.31 -10.53 -10.18
N MET A 6 11.24 -10.85 -9.48
CA MET A 6 9.93 -10.25 -9.66
C MET A 6 9.87 -8.95 -8.87
N GLY A 7 9.51 -7.84 -9.51
CA GLY A 7 9.56 -6.55 -8.82
C GLY A 7 8.62 -5.49 -9.37
N PHE A 8 8.53 -4.41 -8.62
CA PHE A 8 7.74 -3.22 -8.93
C PHE A 8 8.61 -1.97 -8.70
N ILE A 9 8.72 -1.08 -9.69
CA ILE A 9 9.46 0.18 -9.53
C ILE A 9 8.65 1.14 -8.69
N VAL A 10 9.02 1.32 -7.42
CA VAL A 10 8.33 2.25 -6.51
C VAL A 10 8.73 3.70 -6.71
N SER A 11 9.97 3.95 -7.15
CA SER A 11 10.44 5.29 -7.50
C SER A 11 11.61 5.25 -8.45
N SER A 12 11.83 6.34 -9.19
CA SER A 12 13.00 6.52 -10.03
C SER A 12 13.49 7.97 -9.99
N THR A 13 14.81 8.12 -9.97
CA THR A 13 15.49 9.42 -9.96
C THR A 13 16.48 9.51 -11.11
N PRO A 14 16.47 10.58 -11.92
CA PRO A 14 17.48 10.80 -12.93
C PRO A 14 18.90 10.79 -12.36
N TYR A 15 19.80 10.09 -13.02
CA TYR A 15 21.21 10.02 -12.66
C TYR A 15 22.07 10.18 -13.90
N ARG A 16 22.90 11.22 -13.96
CA ARG A 16 23.65 11.65 -15.14
C ARG A 16 22.70 11.89 -16.33
N GLU A 17 23.22 12.01 -17.54
CA GLU A 17 22.44 12.39 -18.73
C GLU A 17 21.40 11.32 -19.13
N SER A 18 21.77 10.05 -19.13
CA SER A 18 20.96 8.96 -19.74
C SER A 18 20.60 7.83 -18.77
N SER A 19 20.96 7.92 -17.49
CA SER A 19 20.73 6.84 -16.51
C SER A 19 19.63 7.17 -15.53
N LEU A 20 19.07 6.14 -14.88
CA LEU A 20 18.14 6.25 -13.76
C LEU A 20 18.67 5.44 -12.58
N ILE A 21 18.44 5.94 -11.36
CA ILE A 21 18.48 5.13 -10.14
C ILE A 21 17.04 4.84 -9.77
N MET A 22 16.71 3.56 -9.65
CA MET A 22 15.38 3.06 -9.33
C MET A 22 15.38 2.39 -7.97
N GLN A 23 14.33 2.59 -7.19
CA GLN A 23 14.01 1.76 -6.06
C GLN A 23 13.01 0.70 -6.55
N ILE A 24 13.37 -0.56 -6.45
CA ILE A 24 12.52 -1.66 -6.89
C ILE A 24 12.16 -2.48 -5.66
N PHE A 25 10.87 -2.60 -5.39
CA PHE A 25 10.37 -3.53 -4.40
C PHE A 25 10.26 -4.90 -5.05
N THR A 26 11.02 -5.87 -4.54
CA THR A 26 11.12 -7.21 -5.13
C THR A 26 10.56 -8.27 -4.18
N LYS A 27 10.07 -9.35 -4.77
CA LYS A 27 9.57 -10.49 -4.01
C LYS A 27 10.69 -11.21 -3.26
N GLU A 28 11.87 -11.33 -3.89
CA GLU A 28 12.98 -12.15 -3.42
C GLU A 28 13.91 -11.41 -2.45
N TYR A 29 14.10 -10.11 -2.63
CA TYR A 29 15.11 -9.32 -1.89
C TYR A 29 14.54 -8.05 -1.24
N GLY A 30 13.21 -7.89 -1.23
CA GLY A 30 12.57 -6.68 -0.72
C GLY A 30 12.94 -5.44 -1.51
N LEU A 31 13.18 -4.32 -0.82
CA LEU A 31 13.46 -3.03 -1.45
C LEU A 31 14.95 -2.91 -1.81
N ILE A 32 15.25 -2.83 -3.10
CA ILE A 32 16.63 -2.74 -3.61
C ILE A 32 16.84 -1.51 -4.49
N SER A 33 18.07 -0.99 -4.48
CA SER A 33 18.49 0.10 -5.37
C SER A 33 19.12 -0.47 -6.64
N VAL A 34 18.65 0.01 -7.79
CA VAL A 34 19.10 -0.47 -9.11
C VAL A 34 19.43 0.69 -10.02
N ILE A 35 20.60 0.67 -10.64
CA ILE A 35 20.97 1.64 -11.69
C ILE A 35 20.66 1.07 -13.08
N GLY A 36 19.87 1.79 -13.85
CA GLY A 36 19.66 1.57 -15.28
C GLY A 36 20.54 2.51 -16.10
N LYS A 37 21.63 1.99 -16.67
CA LYS A 37 22.55 2.78 -17.48
C LYS A 37 22.00 2.97 -18.89
N GLY A 38 21.96 4.22 -19.38
CA GLY A 38 21.51 4.53 -20.73
C GLY A 38 20.01 4.37 -20.99
N VAL A 39 19.21 4.01 -19.97
CA VAL A 39 17.77 3.72 -20.12
C VAL A 39 16.93 4.94 -20.51
N LYS A 40 17.38 6.16 -20.22
CA LYS A 40 16.69 7.41 -20.64
C LYS A 40 16.91 7.77 -22.10
N SER A 41 17.90 7.17 -22.77
CA SER A 41 18.16 7.45 -24.18
C SER A 41 16.92 7.17 -25.04
N LEU A 42 16.65 8.02 -26.03
CA LEU A 42 15.53 7.85 -26.98
C LEU A 42 15.60 6.52 -27.75
N LYS A 43 16.82 6.02 -27.95
CA LYS A 43 17.06 4.73 -28.65
C LYS A 43 17.03 3.52 -27.72
N SER A 44 16.85 3.73 -26.42
CA SER A 44 16.86 2.61 -25.45
C SER A 44 15.54 1.83 -25.49
N PRO A 45 15.55 0.51 -25.72
CA PRO A 45 14.36 -0.32 -25.63
C PRO A 45 13.81 -0.38 -24.17
N LEU A 46 14.67 -0.12 -23.18
CA LEU A 46 14.29 -0.14 -21.77
C LEU A 46 13.65 1.16 -21.28
N ARG A 47 13.56 2.20 -22.12
CA ARG A 47 13.07 3.51 -21.69
C ARG A 47 11.64 3.46 -21.12
N ALA A 48 10.74 2.78 -21.84
CA ALA A 48 9.36 2.60 -21.40
C ALA A 48 9.23 1.63 -20.21
N LEU A 49 10.15 0.66 -20.12
CA LEU A 49 10.15 -0.40 -19.11
C LEU A 49 10.78 0.01 -17.77
N THR A 50 11.32 1.22 -17.67
CA THR A 50 11.97 1.77 -16.47
C THR A 50 11.24 2.97 -15.89
N LEU A 51 9.99 3.17 -16.28
CA LEU A 51 9.11 4.17 -15.69
C LEU A 51 8.67 3.76 -14.28
N PRO A 52 8.35 4.70 -13.39
CA PRO A 52 7.71 4.39 -12.10
C PRO A 52 6.46 3.53 -12.32
N TYR A 53 6.20 2.64 -11.36
CA TYR A 53 5.07 1.72 -11.33
C TYR A 53 5.10 0.62 -12.41
N THR A 54 6.26 0.36 -13.02
CA THR A 54 6.46 -0.82 -13.85
C THR A 54 6.47 -2.08 -12.99
N TYR A 55 5.61 -3.04 -13.33
CA TYR A 55 5.55 -4.37 -12.73
C TYR A 55 6.08 -5.43 -13.69
N GLY A 56 7.13 -6.14 -13.31
CA GLY A 56 7.80 -7.07 -14.21
C GLY A 56 8.84 -7.97 -13.58
N TYR A 57 9.48 -8.76 -14.43
CA TYR A 57 10.72 -9.45 -14.10
C TYR A 57 11.91 -8.57 -14.47
N PHE A 58 12.78 -8.31 -13.50
CA PHE A 58 14.00 -7.54 -13.69
C PHE A 58 15.21 -8.48 -13.71
N TYR A 59 16.02 -8.37 -14.74
CA TYR A 59 17.27 -9.10 -14.88
C TYR A 59 18.41 -8.19 -14.42
N LEU A 60 19.07 -8.56 -13.33
CA LEU A 60 20.02 -7.71 -12.61
C LEU A 60 21.38 -8.35 -12.50
N TYR A 61 22.43 -7.57 -12.61
CA TYR A 61 23.70 -7.89 -11.94
C TYR A 61 23.52 -7.53 -10.46
N TYR A 62 22.93 -8.48 -9.71
CA TYR A 62 22.58 -8.27 -8.31
C TYR A 62 23.81 -8.14 -7.44
N LYS A 63 23.74 -7.24 -6.46
CA LYS A 63 24.77 -7.02 -5.42
C LYS A 63 24.08 -6.82 -4.08
N GLU A 64 24.28 -7.75 -3.17
CA GLU A 64 23.73 -7.66 -1.82
C GLU A 64 24.25 -6.43 -1.09
N GLY A 65 23.36 -5.68 -0.43
CA GLY A 65 23.68 -4.47 0.33
C GLY A 65 24.25 -3.31 -0.51
N LYS A 66 24.30 -3.43 -1.84
CA LYS A 66 24.84 -2.41 -2.75
C LYS A 66 23.90 -2.16 -3.94
N MET A 67 24.15 -1.07 -4.64
CA MET A 67 23.42 -0.76 -5.87
C MET A 67 23.67 -1.83 -6.95
N SER A 68 22.59 -2.49 -7.37
CA SER A 68 22.58 -3.46 -8.48
C SER A 68 22.55 -2.74 -9.84
N THR A 69 22.82 -3.46 -10.92
CA THR A 69 22.77 -2.89 -12.28
C THR A 69 21.71 -3.60 -13.09
N LEU A 70 20.81 -2.85 -13.71
CA LEU A 70 19.79 -3.37 -14.60
C LEU A 70 20.44 -3.90 -15.90
N LYS A 71 20.03 -5.09 -16.31
CA LYS A 71 20.38 -5.70 -17.59
C LYS A 71 19.19 -5.67 -18.54
N ASP A 72 18.01 -6.10 -18.07
CA ASP A 72 16.80 -6.22 -18.89
C ASP A 72 15.54 -6.21 -18.02
N VAL A 73 14.36 -6.04 -18.65
CA VAL A 73 13.04 -6.06 -18.01
C VAL A 73 12.03 -6.77 -18.91
N ASP A 74 11.30 -7.74 -18.35
CA ASP A 74 10.11 -8.32 -18.96
C ASP A 74 8.87 -7.88 -18.19
N LEU A 75 7.91 -7.24 -18.82
CA LEU A 75 6.66 -6.86 -18.20
C LEU A 75 5.84 -8.09 -17.79
N ILE A 76 5.26 -8.06 -16.60
CA ILE A 76 4.24 -9.02 -16.15
C ILE A 76 2.86 -8.45 -16.48
N ASP A 77 2.63 -7.19 -16.14
CA ASP A 77 1.38 -6.47 -16.41
C ASP A 77 1.71 -5.00 -16.73
N PRO A 78 1.19 -4.44 -17.82
CA PRO A 78 1.44 -3.05 -18.19
C PRO A 78 0.69 -2.04 -17.32
N LEU A 79 -0.24 -2.49 -16.45
CA LEU A 79 -1.04 -1.66 -15.54
C LEU A 79 -1.70 -0.45 -16.25
N LEU A 80 -2.31 -0.70 -17.43
CA LEU A 80 -2.82 0.35 -18.31
C LEU A 80 -3.83 1.24 -17.61
N ASN A 81 -4.84 0.67 -16.92
CA ASN A 81 -5.86 1.45 -16.24
C ASN A 81 -5.29 2.29 -15.09
N VAL A 82 -4.22 1.82 -14.43
CA VAL A 82 -3.51 2.63 -13.42
C VAL A 82 -2.82 3.82 -14.06
N HIS A 83 -2.16 3.62 -15.21
CA HIS A 83 -1.42 4.70 -15.90
C HIS A 83 -2.33 5.72 -16.59
N GLU A 84 -3.53 5.34 -17.00
CA GLU A 84 -4.49 6.19 -17.71
C GLU A 84 -5.40 7.01 -16.78
N ASP A 85 -5.54 6.60 -15.50
CA ASP A 85 -6.39 7.30 -14.53
C ASP A 85 -5.59 8.00 -13.44
N ILE A 86 -5.71 9.34 -13.38
CA ILE A 86 -5.00 10.17 -12.39
C ILE A 86 -5.33 9.80 -10.94
N THR A 87 -6.54 9.32 -10.69
CA THR A 87 -6.95 8.87 -9.37
C THR A 87 -6.22 7.59 -9.00
N SER A 88 -6.28 6.57 -9.86
CA SER A 88 -5.63 5.28 -9.65
C SER A 88 -4.13 5.40 -9.47
N ILE A 89 -3.44 6.17 -10.33
CA ILE A 89 -1.99 6.35 -10.22
C ILE A 89 -1.60 7.09 -8.93
N SER A 90 -2.44 8.02 -8.46
CA SER A 90 -2.18 8.76 -7.20
C SER A 90 -2.28 7.84 -5.99
N TYR A 91 -3.25 6.92 -5.98
CA TYR A 91 -3.36 5.90 -4.94
C TYR A 91 -2.20 4.90 -5.00
N VAL A 92 -1.80 4.45 -6.18
CA VAL A 92 -0.65 3.56 -6.35
C VAL A 92 0.65 4.23 -5.89
N ASN A 93 0.83 5.53 -6.18
CA ASN A 93 1.96 6.30 -5.64
C ASN A 93 1.97 6.29 -4.11
N TYR A 94 0.82 6.62 -3.50
CA TYR A 94 0.70 6.58 -2.05
C TYR A 94 1.00 5.18 -1.47
N LEU A 95 0.44 4.13 -2.08
CA LEU A 95 0.66 2.76 -1.63
C LEU A 95 2.13 2.31 -1.79
N ALA A 96 2.82 2.75 -2.84
CA ALA A 96 4.24 2.47 -3.05
C ALA A 96 5.10 3.13 -1.95
N ASP A 97 4.81 4.39 -1.60
CA ASP A 97 5.49 5.11 -0.52
C ASP A 97 5.21 4.45 0.84
N LEU A 98 3.94 4.17 1.15
CA LEU A 98 3.53 3.51 2.40
C LEU A 98 4.21 2.16 2.56
N THR A 99 4.10 1.30 1.52
CA THR A 99 4.69 -0.04 1.53
C THR A 99 6.21 0.01 1.73
N SER A 100 6.88 0.98 1.09
CA SER A 100 8.33 1.16 1.25
C SER A 100 8.71 1.53 2.68
N GLN A 101 7.91 2.34 3.38
CA GLN A 101 8.16 2.70 4.78
C GLN A 101 7.84 1.53 5.71
N VAL A 102 6.69 0.87 5.53
CA VAL A 102 6.33 -0.33 6.32
C VAL A 102 7.38 -1.43 6.16
N TYR A 103 7.90 -1.65 4.95
CA TYR A 103 8.94 -2.65 4.72
C TYR A 103 10.24 -2.33 5.47
N LYS A 104 10.64 -1.07 5.55
CA LYS A 104 11.85 -0.66 6.30
C LYS A 104 11.74 -0.95 7.80
N GLU A 105 10.54 -0.86 8.36
CA GLU A 105 10.29 -1.12 9.78
C GLU A 105 10.11 -2.61 10.10
N SER A 106 9.41 -3.37 9.22
CA SER A 106 8.99 -4.74 9.52
C SER A 106 9.84 -5.81 8.83
N MET A 107 10.44 -5.51 7.67
CA MET A 107 11.14 -6.47 6.79
C MET A 107 10.29 -7.70 6.42
N ASP A 108 8.94 -7.59 6.47
CA ASP A 108 8.03 -8.70 6.25
C ASP A 108 7.94 -9.04 4.75
N SER A 109 8.20 -10.30 4.42
CA SER A 109 8.17 -10.80 3.03
C SER A 109 6.77 -10.84 2.42
N HIS A 110 5.69 -10.85 3.23
CA HIS A 110 4.32 -10.86 2.74
C HIS A 110 3.88 -9.51 2.17
N LEU A 111 4.58 -8.42 2.53
CA LEU A 111 4.25 -7.07 2.04
C LEU A 111 4.23 -6.98 0.52
N PHE A 112 5.17 -7.64 -0.16
CA PHE A 112 5.22 -7.64 -1.62
C PHE A 112 3.93 -8.18 -2.23
N SER A 113 3.45 -9.34 -1.75
CA SER A 113 2.22 -9.96 -2.26
C SER A 113 1.00 -9.09 -2.00
N LEU A 114 0.84 -8.58 -0.77
CA LEU A 114 -0.27 -7.70 -0.41
C LEU A 114 -0.31 -6.43 -1.27
N PHE A 115 0.85 -5.81 -1.47
CA PHE A 115 0.99 -4.60 -2.27
C PHE A 115 0.62 -4.86 -3.74
N ILE A 116 1.22 -5.87 -4.37
CA ILE A 116 0.99 -6.19 -5.79
C ILE A 116 -0.46 -6.61 -6.03
N GLU A 117 -1.05 -7.44 -5.15
CA GLU A 117 -2.46 -7.82 -5.26
C GLU A 117 -3.38 -6.60 -5.18
N THR A 118 -3.05 -5.62 -4.33
CA THR A 118 -3.81 -4.36 -4.24
C THR A 118 -3.70 -3.55 -5.53
N VAL A 119 -2.49 -3.39 -6.07
CA VAL A 119 -2.25 -2.65 -7.33
C VAL A 119 -2.99 -3.31 -8.50
N LEU A 120 -2.93 -4.64 -8.61
CA LEU A 120 -3.64 -5.38 -9.65
C LEU A 120 -5.17 -5.21 -9.54
N LYS A 121 -5.72 -5.18 -8.31
CA LYS A 121 -7.15 -4.93 -8.09
C LYS A 121 -7.55 -3.48 -8.46
N ILE A 122 -6.68 -2.51 -8.24
CA ILE A 122 -6.89 -1.15 -8.75
C ILE A 122 -6.88 -1.16 -10.28
N ASN A 123 -5.94 -1.88 -10.90
CA ASN A 123 -5.88 -2.01 -12.36
C ASN A 123 -7.09 -2.74 -12.95
N GLU A 124 -7.73 -3.64 -12.20
CA GLU A 124 -9.02 -4.28 -12.56
C GLU A 124 -10.22 -3.31 -12.45
N GLY A 125 -10.03 -2.06 -12.00
CA GLY A 125 -11.07 -1.03 -11.88
C GLY A 125 -11.83 -1.04 -10.56
N LEU A 126 -11.37 -1.77 -9.54
CA LEU A 126 -11.97 -1.67 -8.21
C LEU A 126 -11.57 -0.35 -7.52
N ASN A 127 -12.45 0.11 -6.61
CA ASN A 127 -12.31 1.40 -5.93
C ASN A 127 -10.95 1.53 -5.21
N PRO A 128 -10.03 2.40 -5.68
CA PRO A 128 -8.67 2.50 -5.14
C PRO A 128 -8.64 3.00 -3.70
N ALA A 129 -9.60 3.84 -3.30
CA ALA A 129 -9.65 4.36 -1.93
C ALA A 129 -10.02 3.25 -0.93
N VAL A 130 -10.97 2.38 -1.26
CA VAL A 130 -11.35 1.25 -0.40
C VAL A 130 -10.22 0.23 -0.32
N LEU A 131 -9.58 -0.09 -1.46
CA LEU A 131 -8.43 -1.00 -1.50
C LEU A 131 -7.27 -0.46 -0.66
N THR A 132 -7.05 0.85 -0.69
CA THR A 132 -6.06 1.53 0.17
C THR A 132 -6.39 1.35 1.65
N ASN A 133 -7.63 1.57 2.06
CA ASN A 133 -8.02 1.37 3.46
C ASN A 133 -7.85 -0.10 3.89
N ILE A 134 -8.15 -1.07 3.02
CA ILE A 134 -7.90 -2.49 3.29
C ILE A 134 -6.41 -2.74 3.54
N LEU A 135 -5.54 -2.21 2.68
CA LEU A 135 -4.10 -2.41 2.81
C LEU A 135 -3.54 -1.71 4.06
N GLU A 136 -4.01 -0.49 4.35
CA GLU A 136 -3.66 0.23 5.58
C GLU A 136 -4.00 -0.60 6.83
N VAL A 137 -5.21 -1.16 6.92
CA VAL A 137 -5.60 -2.02 8.06
C VAL A 137 -4.67 -3.24 8.17
N LYS A 138 -4.34 -3.88 7.04
CA LYS A 138 -3.46 -5.05 7.02
C LYS A 138 -2.00 -4.74 7.39
N TYR A 139 -1.55 -3.52 7.22
CA TYR A 139 -0.19 -3.10 7.57
C TYR A 139 -0.02 -2.76 9.06
N LEU A 140 -1.09 -2.42 9.78
CA LEU A 140 -1.00 -2.06 11.20
C LEU A 140 -0.36 -3.14 12.09
N PRO A 141 -0.70 -4.45 11.96
CA PRO A 141 -0.02 -5.49 12.73
C PRO A 141 1.48 -5.57 12.45
N MET A 142 1.91 -5.32 11.21
CA MET A 142 3.32 -5.34 10.80
C MET A 142 4.11 -4.17 11.41
N LEU A 143 3.41 -3.10 11.78
CA LEU A 143 3.94 -1.93 12.49
C LEU A 143 3.82 -2.05 14.01
N GLY A 144 3.33 -3.20 14.52
CA GLY A 144 3.14 -3.44 15.96
C GLY A 144 1.95 -2.72 16.59
N VAL A 145 1.07 -2.10 15.77
CA VAL A 145 -0.10 -1.32 16.21
C VAL A 145 -1.40 -1.87 15.63
N GLY A 146 -1.51 -3.20 15.54
CA GLY A 146 -2.71 -3.87 15.02
C GLY A 146 -3.97 -3.55 15.79
N LEU A 147 -5.12 -3.49 15.09
CA LEU A 147 -6.42 -3.24 15.71
C LEU A 147 -7.01 -4.52 16.31
N SER A 148 -7.60 -4.41 17.52
CA SER A 148 -8.36 -5.49 18.16
C SER A 148 -9.84 -5.40 17.73
N LEU A 149 -10.22 -6.16 16.69
CA LEU A 149 -11.52 -6.05 16.03
C LEU A 149 -12.45 -7.28 16.23
N ASP A 150 -12.08 -8.21 17.12
CA ASP A 150 -12.86 -9.43 17.37
C ASP A 150 -13.70 -9.35 18.63
N ALA A 151 -13.26 -8.56 19.61
CA ALA A 151 -13.91 -8.44 20.91
C ALA A 151 -13.63 -7.05 21.53
N CYS A 152 -14.36 -6.72 22.58
CA CYS A 152 -14.08 -5.54 23.39
C CYS A 152 -12.67 -5.61 23.96
N ILE A 153 -11.84 -4.60 23.68
CA ILE A 153 -10.43 -4.58 24.10
C ILE A 153 -10.28 -4.50 25.64
N GLN A 154 -11.30 -4.07 26.34
CA GLN A 154 -11.25 -3.92 27.79
C GLN A 154 -11.72 -5.17 28.55
N CYS A 155 -12.82 -5.83 28.12
CA CYS A 155 -13.40 -6.96 28.84
C CYS A 155 -13.52 -8.25 28.05
N GLY A 156 -13.10 -8.27 26.78
CA GLY A 156 -13.17 -9.46 25.91
C GLY A 156 -14.58 -9.83 25.43
N SER A 157 -15.62 -9.05 25.73
CA SER A 157 -16.99 -9.32 25.27
C SER A 157 -17.09 -9.13 23.75
N GLN A 158 -17.76 -10.07 23.08
CA GLN A 158 -18.11 -9.96 21.66
C GLN A 158 -19.52 -9.40 21.44
N LYS A 159 -20.26 -9.16 22.54
CA LYS A 159 -21.66 -8.70 22.48
C LYS A 159 -21.74 -7.20 22.69
N GLU A 160 -22.79 -6.60 22.13
CA GLU A 160 -23.14 -5.19 22.32
C GLU A 160 -21.97 -4.23 22.02
N ILE A 161 -21.20 -4.51 20.97
CA ILE A 161 -20.14 -3.60 20.51
C ILE A 161 -20.80 -2.32 19.99
N VAL A 162 -20.34 -1.16 20.47
CA VAL A 162 -20.94 0.15 20.17
C VAL A 162 -19.98 1.10 19.45
N THR A 163 -18.65 0.94 19.64
CA THR A 163 -17.67 1.83 19.00
C THR A 163 -16.27 1.19 18.95
N ILE A 164 -15.32 1.95 18.45
CA ILE A 164 -13.88 1.66 18.48
C ILE A 164 -13.16 2.77 19.24
N ASP A 165 -12.32 2.38 20.19
CA ASP A 165 -11.41 3.28 20.88
C ASP A 165 -10.15 3.46 20.00
N GLY A 166 -9.97 4.66 19.44
CA GLY A 166 -8.80 5.00 18.65
C GLY A 166 -7.51 5.11 19.46
N ASP A 167 -7.60 5.28 20.79
CA ASP A 167 -6.43 5.41 21.67
C ASP A 167 -5.89 4.04 22.10
N ARG A 168 -6.79 3.06 22.24
CA ARG A 168 -6.43 1.69 22.60
C ARG A 168 -6.35 0.76 21.38
N GLY A 169 -6.79 1.23 20.22
CA GLY A 169 -6.77 0.45 18.98
C GLY A 169 -7.72 -0.75 18.97
N GLY A 170 -8.91 -0.64 19.58
CA GLY A 170 -9.82 -1.77 19.66
C GLY A 170 -11.28 -1.45 19.91
N LEU A 171 -12.14 -2.46 19.73
CA LEU A 171 -13.58 -2.34 19.93
C LEU A 171 -13.96 -2.14 21.40
N LEU A 172 -15.04 -1.41 21.64
CA LEU A 172 -15.65 -1.25 22.96
C LEU A 172 -17.11 -1.70 22.96
N CYS A 173 -17.48 -2.48 23.96
CA CYS A 173 -18.87 -2.84 24.22
C CYS A 173 -19.57 -1.75 25.05
N LYS A 174 -20.91 -1.82 25.13
CA LYS A 174 -21.76 -0.88 25.85
C LYS A 174 -21.34 -0.69 27.31
N ASN A 175 -20.91 -1.76 28.00
CA ASN A 175 -20.52 -1.71 29.40
C ASN A 175 -19.15 -1.04 29.64
N CYS A 176 -18.27 -1.05 28.64
CA CYS A 176 -16.92 -0.47 28.70
C CYS A 176 -16.83 0.90 28.00
N TYR A 177 -17.86 1.28 27.25
CA TYR A 177 -18.02 2.58 26.64
C TYR A 177 -18.14 3.68 27.73
N GLN A 178 -17.42 4.77 27.56
CA GLN A 178 -17.47 5.92 28.44
C GLN A 178 -17.98 7.16 27.70
N ASN A 179 -17.12 7.79 26.87
CA ASN A 179 -17.47 8.99 26.12
C ASN A 179 -16.79 8.99 24.74
N GLU A 180 -16.37 7.83 24.24
CA GLU A 180 -15.75 7.70 22.93
C GLU A 180 -16.77 8.06 21.84
N ARG A 181 -16.29 8.60 20.72
CA ARG A 181 -17.16 8.89 19.59
C ARG A 181 -17.81 7.61 19.07
N ILE A 182 -19.13 7.58 19.02
CA ILE A 182 -19.87 6.46 18.46
C ILE A 182 -19.67 6.43 16.94
N VAL A 183 -19.30 5.27 16.42
CA VAL A 183 -19.12 5.01 14.99
C VAL A 183 -20.25 4.08 14.52
N PRO A 184 -20.76 4.24 13.28
CA PRO A 184 -21.75 3.32 12.74
C PRO A 184 -21.27 1.86 12.81
N LEU A 185 -22.17 0.94 13.20
CA LEU A 185 -21.83 -0.48 13.35
C LEU A 185 -21.29 -1.09 12.04
N GLU A 186 -21.78 -0.60 10.91
CA GLU A 186 -21.31 -0.98 9.58
C GLU A 186 -19.83 -0.66 9.38
N VAL A 187 -19.34 0.47 9.88
CA VAL A 187 -17.92 0.86 9.84
C VAL A 187 -17.08 -0.13 10.64
N LEU A 188 -17.54 -0.54 11.83
CA LEU A 188 -16.84 -1.53 12.66
C LEU A 188 -16.76 -2.90 11.97
N LYS A 189 -17.86 -3.33 11.35
CA LYS A 189 -17.91 -4.57 10.55
C LYS A 189 -16.96 -4.50 9.34
N LEU A 190 -16.89 -3.35 8.66
CA LEU A 190 -16.00 -3.14 7.52
C LEU A 190 -14.53 -3.17 7.95
N LEU A 191 -14.15 -2.50 9.03
CA LEU A 191 -12.77 -2.55 9.56
C LEU A 191 -12.36 -3.98 9.88
N ARG A 192 -13.24 -4.75 10.53
CA ARG A 192 -12.99 -6.17 10.79
C ARG A 192 -12.87 -6.99 9.51
N MET A 193 -13.75 -6.76 8.53
CA MET A 193 -13.67 -7.41 7.23
C MET A 193 -12.35 -7.07 6.51
N PHE A 194 -11.89 -5.83 6.56
CA PHE A 194 -10.64 -5.39 5.95
C PHE A 194 -9.42 -6.11 6.53
N GLN A 195 -9.44 -6.41 7.83
CA GLN A 195 -8.36 -7.17 8.47
C GLN A 195 -8.23 -8.59 7.92
N TYR A 196 -9.36 -9.26 7.64
CA TYR A 196 -9.37 -10.68 7.29
C TYR A 196 -9.55 -10.99 5.80
N VAL A 197 -10.04 -10.03 4.99
CA VAL A 197 -10.31 -10.26 3.58
C VAL A 197 -9.03 -10.64 2.81
N ASP A 198 -9.13 -11.64 1.97
CA ASP A 198 -8.10 -11.98 0.98
C ASP A 198 -8.28 -11.04 -0.23
N ILE A 199 -7.34 -10.10 -0.41
CA ILE A 199 -7.41 -9.07 -1.46
C ILE A 199 -7.54 -9.71 -2.84
N LYS A 200 -6.85 -10.80 -3.10
CA LYS A 200 -6.87 -11.53 -4.36
C LYS A 200 -8.26 -12.02 -4.74
N LYS A 201 -9.09 -12.36 -3.75
CA LYS A 201 -10.45 -12.88 -3.95
C LYS A 201 -11.52 -11.80 -4.10
N ILE A 202 -11.17 -10.53 -3.90
CA ILE A 202 -12.13 -9.43 -4.02
C ILE A 202 -12.54 -9.31 -5.50
N LYS A 203 -13.86 -9.41 -5.76
CA LYS A 203 -14.45 -9.24 -7.09
C LYS A 203 -15.26 -7.95 -7.22
N LYS A 204 -15.80 -7.45 -6.11
CA LYS A 204 -16.62 -6.24 -6.05
C LYS A 204 -16.40 -5.53 -4.70
N LEU A 205 -16.34 -4.21 -4.75
CA LEU A 205 -16.30 -3.34 -3.58
C LEU A 205 -17.40 -2.29 -3.74
N ASP A 206 -18.48 -2.47 -2.98
CA ASP A 206 -19.63 -1.56 -2.97
C ASP A 206 -19.85 -1.09 -1.53
N ILE A 207 -19.17 0.00 -1.18
CA ILE A 207 -19.18 0.58 0.16
C ILE A 207 -19.71 2.00 0.04
N LYS A 208 -20.70 2.35 0.89
CA LYS A 208 -21.24 3.71 0.93
C LYS A 208 -20.11 4.72 1.20
N LYS A 209 -20.15 5.83 0.47
CA LYS A 209 -19.14 6.89 0.54
C LYS A 209 -18.95 7.41 1.98
N GLU A 210 -20.03 7.53 2.73
CA GLU A 210 -20.01 7.97 4.14
C GLU A 210 -19.19 7.03 5.04
N TYR A 211 -19.35 5.70 4.88
CA TYR A 211 -18.60 4.71 5.66
C TYR A 211 -17.13 4.67 5.25
N GLN A 212 -16.85 4.77 3.97
CA GLN A 212 -15.48 4.88 3.47
C GLN A 212 -14.77 6.11 4.02
N GLN A 213 -15.44 7.28 4.04
CA GLN A 213 -14.89 8.52 4.60
C GLN A 213 -14.62 8.42 6.10
N GLU A 214 -15.51 7.75 6.85
CA GLU A 214 -15.33 7.52 8.28
C GLU A 214 -14.10 6.62 8.54
N ILE A 215 -13.96 5.53 7.78
CA ILE A 215 -12.80 4.63 7.86
C ILE A 215 -11.51 5.38 7.50
N ASP A 216 -11.50 6.14 6.40
CA ASP A 216 -10.36 6.93 5.95
C ASP A 216 -9.92 7.95 7.02
N SER A 217 -10.90 8.64 7.63
CA SER A 217 -10.65 9.59 8.73
C SER A 217 -10.09 8.91 9.98
N PHE A 218 -10.61 7.74 10.33
CA PHE A 218 -10.11 6.95 11.46
C PHE A 218 -8.67 6.49 11.21
N LEU A 219 -8.39 5.87 10.05
CA LEU A 219 -7.06 5.37 9.71
C LEU A 219 -6.04 6.50 9.60
N ASN A 220 -6.40 7.66 9.04
CA ASN A 220 -5.50 8.81 8.99
C ASN A 220 -5.03 9.22 10.39
N ARG A 221 -5.97 9.41 11.34
CA ARG A 221 -5.61 9.77 12.72
C ARG A 221 -4.81 8.67 13.42
N TYR A 222 -5.16 7.41 13.18
CA TYR A 222 -4.49 6.26 13.77
C TYR A 222 -3.04 6.13 13.30
N TYR A 223 -2.81 6.23 11.99
CA TYR A 223 -1.46 6.20 11.40
C TYR A 223 -0.60 7.37 11.91
N GLU A 224 -1.14 8.59 11.88
CA GLU A 224 -0.43 9.79 12.33
C GLU A 224 -0.01 9.68 13.80
N ARG A 225 -0.86 9.11 14.65
CA ARG A 225 -0.62 9.03 16.09
C ARG A 225 0.29 7.87 16.51
N TYR A 226 0.18 6.70 15.87
CA TYR A 226 0.78 5.48 16.38
C TYR A 226 1.91 4.89 15.52
N THR A 227 2.01 5.26 14.25
CA THR A 227 3.04 4.65 13.39
C THR A 227 4.26 5.55 13.19
N GLY A 228 4.13 6.86 13.42
CA GLY A 228 5.16 7.82 13.05
C GLY A 228 5.43 7.93 11.55
N ILE A 229 4.66 7.21 10.73
CA ILE A 229 4.79 7.23 9.28
C ILE A 229 4.08 8.46 8.73
N TYR A 230 4.84 9.35 8.10
CA TYR A 230 4.32 10.51 7.40
C TYR A 230 4.55 10.37 5.89
N ILE A 231 3.48 10.50 5.10
CA ILE A 231 3.53 10.29 3.66
C ILE A 231 2.95 11.49 2.92
N HIS A 232 3.83 12.26 2.28
CA HIS A 232 3.45 13.44 1.50
C HIS A 232 2.48 13.16 0.35
N SER A 233 2.60 11.99 -0.30
CA SER A 233 1.71 11.59 -1.41
C SER A 233 0.24 11.48 -0.99
N LYS A 234 -0.07 11.25 0.30
CA LYS A 234 -1.45 11.24 0.81
C LYS A 234 -2.12 12.62 0.75
N GLU A 235 -1.36 13.70 0.87
CA GLU A 235 -1.89 15.06 0.74
C GLU A 235 -2.39 15.35 -0.67
N PHE A 236 -1.74 14.79 -1.69
CA PHE A 236 -2.17 14.94 -3.07
C PHE A 236 -3.53 14.27 -3.30
N ILE A 237 -3.75 13.07 -2.74
CA ILE A 237 -5.04 12.38 -2.80
C ILE A 237 -6.15 13.23 -2.14
N LYS A 238 -5.87 13.87 -1.00
CA LYS A 238 -6.83 14.76 -0.33
C LYS A 238 -7.25 15.92 -1.25
N LYS A 239 -6.32 16.51 -1.99
CA LYS A 239 -6.61 17.60 -2.94
C LYS A 239 -7.45 17.14 -4.12
N LEU A 240 -7.23 15.95 -4.67
CA LEU A 240 -8.04 15.37 -5.75
C LEU A 240 -9.50 15.11 -5.34
N LYS A 241 -9.76 14.81 -4.07
CA LYS A 241 -11.13 14.58 -3.56
C LYS A 241 -11.94 15.87 -3.38
N ILE A 242 -11.31 17.04 -3.42
CA ILE A 242 -11.92 18.36 -3.22
C ILE A 242 -12.26 19.01 -4.57
N SER A 243 -11.67 18.56 -5.66
CA SER A 243 -11.92 18.98 -7.04
C SER A 243 -13.02 18.13 -7.67
#